data_2fb9fe43b3fea77e439a2a8b5da4004d
#
_entry.id   2fb9fe43b3fea77e439a2a8b5da4004d
#
_cell.length_a   1.000
_cell.length_b   1.000
_cell.length_c   1.000
_cell.angle_alpha   90.00
_cell.angle_beta   90.00
_cell.angle_gamma   90.00
#
_symmetry.space_group_name_H-M   'P 1'
#
loop_
_entity.id
_entity.type
_entity.pdbx_description
1 polymer ?
#
loop_
_entity_poly.entity_id
_entity_poly.type
_entity_poly.pdbx_seq_one_letter_code
_entity_poly.pdbx_strand_id
1 'polypeptide(L)'
;MRKIVLDTNCLLMSLPKISPYRMIWDEFLKGQLILCVSNEIIEEYMEILTQKTNSEIANNIVSLLLSQKNVEFVTAYYKLHLIEIDEDDNKFVDCAFTAGASCIVSNDAHFKILNEIH
;
A
#
# COMPACT_ATOMS: atom_id res chain seq x y z
N MET A 1 1.56 -13.68 10.82
CA MET A 1 1.07 -13.21 9.51
C MET A 1 1.84 -11.95 9.12
N ARG A 2 2.26 -11.89 7.86
CA ARG A 2 3.13 -10.81 7.40
C ARG A 2 2.35 -9.50 7.23
N LYS A 3 2.89 -8.43 7.78
CA LYS A 3 2.35 -7.07 7.58
C LYS A 3 3.14 -6.39 6.47
N ILE A 4 2.44 -5.83 5.50
CA ILE A 4 3.07 -5.11 4.39
C ILE A 4 2.40 -3.76 4.20
N VAL A 5 3.16 -2.84 3.62
CA VAL A 5 2.64 -1.61 3.02
C VAL A 5 2.82 -1.74 1.52
N LEU A 6 1.81 -1.41 0.76
CA LEU A 6 1.81 -1.55 -0.69
C LEU A 6 1.79 -0.16 -1.31
N ASP A 7 2.80 0.17 -2.13
CA ASP A 7 2.78 1.46 -2.81
C ASP A 7 1.69 1.47 -3.88
N THR A 8 1.33 2.67 -4.32
CA THR A 8 0.19 2.82 -5.23
C THR A 8 0.40 2.12 -6.56
N ASN A 9 1.61 2.18 -7.12
CA ASN A 9 1.89 1.51 -8.39
C ASN A 9 1.78 -0.01 -8.25
N CYS A 10 2.28 -0.58 -7.15
CA CYS A 10 2.16 -2.00 -6.91
C CYS A 10 0.71 -2.42 -6.69
N LEU A 11 -0.09 -1.59 -6.03
CA LEU A 11 -1.52 -1.85 -5.92
C LEU A 11 -2.15 -1.95 -7.31
N LEU A 12 -1.89 -0.95 -8.17
CA LEU A 12 -2.41 -0.95 -9.54
C LEU A 12 -1.98 -2.20 -10.31
N MET A 13 -0.70 -2.57 -10.19
CA MET A 13 -0.17 -3.73 -10.91
C MET A 13 -0.69 -5.05 -10.36
N SER A 14 -1.17 -5.09 -9.13
CA SER A 14 -1.69 -6.31 -8.51
C SER A 14 -3.14 -6.62 -8.90
N LEU A 15 -3.87 -5.68 -9.47
CA LEU A 15 -5.29 -5.84 -9.77
C LEU A 15 -5.60 -6.67 -11.02
N PRO A 16 -4.91 -6.52 -12.17
CA PRO A 16 -5.20 -7.32 -13.34
C PRO A 16 -4.88 -8.81 -13.12
N LYS A 17 -5.77 -9.68 -13.56
CA LYS A 17 -5.62 -11.13 -13.38
C LYS A 17 -4.38 -11.70 -14.04
N ILE A 18 -3.91 -11.08 -15.12
CA ILE A 18 -2.74 -11.57 -15.86
C ILE A 18 -1.43 -10.97 -15.37
N SER A 19 -1.48 -10.07 -14.40
CA SER A 19 -0.28 -9.41 -13.89
C SER A 19 0.58 -10.38 -13.09
N PRO A 20 1.92 -10.31 -13.22
CA PRO A 20 2.82 -11.08 -12.34
C PRO A 20 2.68 -10.67 -10.86
N TYR A 21 2.10 -9.50 -10.56
CA TYR A 21 1.86 -9.04 -9.20
C TYR A 21 0.50 -9.46 -8.64
N ARG A 22 -0.32 -10.15 -9.45
CA ARG A 22 -1.67 -10.56 -9.03
C ARG A 22 -1.68 -11.40 -7.76
N MET A 23 -0.64 -12.18 -7.50
CA MET A 23 -0.58 -13.02 -6.32
C MET A 23 -0.64 -12.21 -5.02
N ILE A 24 -0.15 -10.95 -5.04
CA ILE A 24 -0.24 -10.08 -3.86
C ILE A 24 -1.70 -9.80 -3.52
N TRP A 25 -2.50 -9.42 -4.52
CA TRP A 25 -3.91 -9.14 -4.34
C TRP A 25 -4.67 -10.40 -3.91
N ASP A 26 -4.38 -11.53 -4.55
CA ASP A 26 -5.02 -12.80 -4.21
C ASP A 26 -4.72 -13.24 -2.79
N GLU A 27 -3.47 -13.13 -2.34
CA GLU A 27 -3.10 -13.46 -0.97
C GLU A 27 -3.76 -12.51 0.04
N PHE A 28 -3.86 -11.24 -0.30
CA PHE A 28 -4.57 -10.27 0.52
C PHE A 28 -6.05 -10.68 0.68
N LEU A 29 -6.73 -10.99 -0.43
CA LEU A 29 -8.15 -11.39 -0.38
C LEU A 29 -8.37 -12.70 0.38
N LYS A 30 -7.39 -13.59 0.38
CA LYS A 30 -7.45 -14.85 1.14
C LYS A 30 -7.11 -14.67 2.62
N GLY A 31 -6.72 -13.47 3.03
CA GLY A 31 -6.36 -13.20 4.42
C GLY A 31 -4.98 -13.72 4.82
N GLN A 32 -4.09 -13.94 3.86
CA GLN A 32 -2.77 -14.50 4.11
C GLN A 32 -1.70 -13.46 4.39
N LEU A 33 -2.04 -12.19 4.30
CA LEU A 33 -1.17 -11.09 4.70
C LEU A 33 -2.03 -9.96 5.28
N ILE A 34 -1.40 -9.06 6.02
CA ILE A 34 -2.06 -7.88 6.56
C ILE A 34 -1.58 -6.68 5.76
N LEU A 35 -2.53 -5.93 5.20
CA LEU A 35 -2.23 -4.71 4.48
C LEU A 35 -2.36 -3.53 5.44
N CYS A 36 -1.28 -2.78 5.60
CA CYS A 36 -1.25 -1.59 6.46
C CYS A 36 -1.49 -0.35 5.62
N VAL A 37 -2.40 0.51 6.07
CA VAL A 37 -2.77 1.73 5.38
C VAL A 37 -2.94 2.88 6.36
N SER A 38 -2.88 4.09 5.84
CA SER A 38 -3.21 5.31 6.56
C SER A 38 -4.20 6.13 5.73
N ASN A 39 -4.76 7.19 6.31
CA ASN A 39 -5.64 8.09 5.56
C ASN A 39 -4.96 8.62 4.30
N GLU A 40 -3.71 9.05 4.42
CA GLU A 40 -2.97 9.61 3.28
C GLU A 40 -2.78 8.59 2.17
N ILE A 41 -2.50 7.34 2.54
CA ILE A 41 -2.34 6.25 1.57
C ILE A 41 -3.67 5.95 0.87
N ILE A 42 -4.75 5.87 1.63
CA ILE A 42 -6.09 5.61 1.05
C ILE A 42 -6.50 6.74 0.10
N GLU A 43 -6.23 7.98 0.46
CA GLU A 43 -6.51 9.12 -0.41
C GLU A 43 -5.74 9.02 -1.73
N GLU A 44 -4.48 8.63 -1.68
CA GLU A 44 -3.68 8.45 -2.89
C GLU A 44 -4.18 7.27 -3.72
N TYR A 45 -4.52 6.15 -3.09
CA TYR A 45 -5.11 5.01 -3.80
C TYR A 45 -6.35 5.45 -4.56
N MET A 46 -7.24 6.19 -3.89
CA MET A 46 -8.47 6.67 -4.49
C MET A 46 -8.20 7.62 -5.66
N GLU A 47 -7.29 8.56 -5.47
CA GLU A 47 -6.94 9.53 -6.50
C GLU A 47 -6.38 8.85 -7.76
N ILE A 48 -5.39 7.99 -7.58
CA ILE A 48 -4.71 7.36 -8.71
C ILE A 48 -5.61 6.33 -9.39
N LEU A 49 -6.37 5.56 -8.62
CA LEU A 49 -7.35 4.63 -9.20
C LEU A 49 -8.40 5.38 -10.03
N THR A 50 -8.85 6.53 -9.55
CA THR A 50 -9.81 7.36 -10.30
C THR A 50 -9.20 7.85 -11.61
N GLN A 51 -7.93 8.28 -11.57
CA GLN A 51 -7.24 8.75 -12.79
C GLN A 51 -7.02 7.63 -13.81
N LYS A 52 -6.68 6.43 -13.33
CA LYS A 52 -6.34 5.30 -14.21
C LYS A 52 -7.56 4.52 -14.70
N THR A 53 -8.66 4.60 -13.98
CA THR A 53 -9.92 3.91 -14.32
C THR A 53 -11.06 4.94 -14.35
N ASN A 54 -11.89 4.92 -13.32
CA ASN A 54 -12.94 5.93 -13.09
C ASN A 54 -13.32 5.92 -11.62
N SER A 55 -14.19 6.86 -11.20
CA SER A 55 -14.57 6.99 -9.80
C SER A 55 -15.35 5.79 -9.28
N GLU A 56 -16.17 5.16 -10.12
CA GLU A 56 -16.95 3.99 -9.72
C GLU A 56 -16.05 2.80 -9.40
N ILE A 57 -15.10 2.51 -10.27
CA ILE A 57 -14.15 1.41 -10.07
C ILE A 57 -13.27 1.71 -8.86
N ALA A 58 -12.79 2.94 -8.73
CA ALA A 58 -11.96 3.34 -7.59
C ALA A 58 -12.70 3.15 -6.27
N ASN A 59 -13.96 3.60 -6.19
CA ASN A 59 -14.79 3.42 -5.01
C ASN A 59 -14.98 1.94 -4.68
N ASN A 60 -15.24 1.12 -5.69
CA ASN A 60 -15.46 -0.32 -5.48
C ASN A 60 -14.21 -1.00 -4.93
N ILE A 61 -13.04 -0.69 -5.49
CA ILE A 61 -11.78 -1.29 -5.05
C ILE A 61 -11.44 -0.85 -3.63
N VAL A 62 -11.52 0.45 -3.34
CA VAL A 62 -11.19 0.96 -2.01
C VAL A 62 -12.18 0.44 -0.96
N SER A 63 -13.47 0.37 -1.30
CA SER A 63 -14.48 -0.19 -0.39
C SER A 63 -14.22 -1.66 -0.11
N LEU A 64 -13.88 -2.43 -1.13
CA LEU A 64 -13.52 -3.84 -0.96
C LEU A 64 -12.31 -3.98 -0.06
N LEU A 65 -11.27 -3.19 -0.30
CA LEU A 65 -10.05 -3.20 0.49
C LEU A 65 -10.34 -2.91 1.96
N LEU A 66 -11.09 -1.86 2.23
CA LEU A 66 -11.39 -1.44 3.60
C LEU A 66 -12.36 -2.39 4.32
N SER A 67 -13.10 -3.23 3.59
CA SER A 67 -14.01 -4.21 4.18
C SER A 67 -13.31 -5.47 4.67
N GLN A 68 -12.05 -5.68 4.29
CA GLN A 68 -11.32 -6.88 4.68
C GLN A 68 -10.86 -6.80 6.13
N LYS A 69 -10.89 -7.93 6.84
CA LYS A 69 -10.48 -8.00 8.24
C LYS A 69 -8.98 -7.84 8.43
N ASN A 70 -8.21 -8.14 7.40
CA ASN A 70 -6.75 -8.11 7.42
C ASN A 70 -6.19 -6.80 6.88
N VAL A 71 -6.89 -5.71 7.10
CA VAL A 71 -6.39 -4.36 6.88
C VAL A 71 -6.15 -3.73 8.24
N GLU A 72 -4.92 -3.25 8.45
CA GLU A 72 -4.57 -2.51 9.64
C GLU A 72 -4.51 -1.02 9.29
N PHE A 73 -5.44 -0.26 9.86
CA PHE A 73 -5.52 1.17 9.63
C PHE A 73 -4.75 1.89 10.74
N VAL A 74 -3.72 2.65 10.36
CA VAL A 74 -2.87 3.32 11.34
C VAL A 74 -2.91 4.82 11.14
N THR A 75 -2.65 5.55 12.24
CA THR A 75 -2.42 6.98 12.20
C THR A 75 -0.94 7.21 12.44
N ALA A 76 -0.24 7.76 11.45
CA ALA A 76 1.18 8.04 11.58
C ALA A 76 1.36 9.38 12.29
N TYR A 77 1.82 9.33 13.52
CA TYR A 77 2.05 10.55 14.31
C TYR A 77 3.40 11.20 14.01
N TYR A 78 4.36 10.42 13.50
CA TYR A 78 5.71 10.90 13.22
C TYR A 78 5.93 10.90 11.72
N LYS A 79 6.40 12.03 11.20
CA LYS A 79 6.84 12.12 9.82
C LYS A 79 8.35 11.94 9.80
N LEU A 80 8.77 10.76 9.43
CA LEU A 80 10.16 10.34 9.57
C LEU A 80 11.08 10.89 8.49
N HIS A 81 10.53 11.27 7.34
CA HIS A 81 11.29 11.86 6.22
C HIS A 81 12.54 11.07 5.84
N LEU A 82 12.41 9.73 5.85
CA LEU A 82 13.53 8.85 5.48
C LEU A 82 13.80 8.83 3.99
N ILE A 83 12.83 9.24 3.18
CA ILE A 83 12.97 9.38 1.73
C ILE A 83 12.94 10.87 1.42
N GLU A 84 14.13 11.44 1.15
CA GLU A 84 14.25 12.88 0.90
C GLU A 84 13.94 13.27 -0.53
N ILE A 85 14.05 12.32 -1.47
CA ILE A 85 13.90 12.60 -2.90
C ILE A 85 12.46 12.89 -3.27
N ASP A 86 11.51 12.19 -2.64
CA ASP A 86 10.08 12.34 -2.93
C ASP A 86 9.30 12.32 -1.62
N GLU A 87 8.79 13.48 -1.21
CA GLU A 87 8.01 13.60 0.01
C GLU A 87 6.70 12.81 -0.03
N ASP A 88 6.12 12.63 -1.23
CA ASP A 88 4.88 11.86 -1.36
C ASP A 88 5.06 10.40 -0.96
N ASP A 89 6.28 9.87 -1.11
CA ASP A 89 6.57 8.48 -0.73
C ASP A 89 6.74 8.32 0.78
N ASN A 90 6.98 9.39 1.52
CA ASN A 90 7.16 9.32 2.97
C ASN A 90 5.93 8.81 3.70
N LYS A 91 4.73 8.98 3.14
CA LYS A 91 3.51 8.43 3.77
C LYS A 91 3.54 6.90 3.88
N PHE A 92 4.15 6.22 2.91
CA PHE A 92 4.30 4.76 2.94
C PHE A 92 5.31 4.34 4.00
N VAL A 93 6.42 5.08 4.11
CA VAL A 93 7.46 4.83 5.12
C VAL A 93 6.89 5.06 6.53
N ASP A 94 6.21 6.17 6.73
CA ASP A 94 5.61 6.50 8.02
C ASP A 94 4.59 5.45 8.45
N CYS A 95 3.77 4.97 7.51
CA CYS A 95 2.82 3.91 7.77
C CYS A 95 3.51 2.61 8.16
N ALA A 96 4.57 2.23 7.44
CA ALA A 96 5.30 1.00 7.71
C ALA A 96 5.93 1.02 9.10
N PHE A 97 6.54 2.12 9.49
CA PHE A 97 7.11 2.24 10.83
C PHE A 97 6.04 2.21 11.91
N THR A 98 4.95 2.95 11.72
CA THR A 98 3.87 3.02 12.72
C THR A 98 3.20 1.67 12.91
N ALA A 99 2.97 0.93 11.83
CA ALA A 99 2.33 -0.37 11.88
C ALA A 99 3.29 -1.50 12.28
N GLY A 100 4.60 -1.27 12.24
CA GLY A 100 5.57 -2.33 12.40
C GLY A 100 5.57 -3.32 11.24
N ALA A 101 5.36 -2.82 10.03
CA ALA A 101 5.31 -3.66 8.84
C ALA A 101 6.68 -4.27 8.53
N SER A 102 6.68 -5.49 8.01
CA SER A 102 7.93 -6.18 7.69
C SER A 102 8.57 -5.66 6.39
N CYS A 103 7.79 -5.08 5.49
CA CYS A 103 8.33 -4.48 4.27
C CYS A 103 7.34 -3.53 3.61
N ILE A 104 7.86 -2.72 2.70
CA ILE A 104 7.09 -1.95 1.75
C ILE A 104 7.25 -2.64 0.40
N VAL A 105 6.13 -3.05 -0.21
CA VAL A 105 6.16 -3.71 -1.51
C VAL A 105 6.11 -2.63 -2.58
N SER A 106 7.20 -2.49 -3.32
CA SER A 106 7.34 -1.48 -4.35
C SER A 106 8.38 -1.92 -5.38
N ASN A 107 8.18 -1.49 -6.60
CA ASN A 107 9.22 -1.59 -7.63
C ASN A 107 10.03 -0.30 -7.74
N ASP A 108 9.78 0.67 -6.88
CA ASP A 108 10.54 1.91 -6.81
C ASP A 108 11.87 1.63 -6.11
N ALA A 109 12.99 2.04 -6.74
CA ALA A 109 14.32 1.82 -6.21
C ALA A 109 14.54 2.46 -4.83
N HIS A 110 13.83 3.56 -4.53
CA HIS A 110 13.95 4.25 -3.24
C HIS A 110 13.55 3.36 -2.07
N PHE A 111 12.57 2.47 -2.25
CA PHE A 111 12.09 1.62 -1.17
C PHE A 111 12.93 0.36 -0.95
N LYS A 112 13.81 0.01 -1.89
CA LYS A 112 14.68 -1.15 -1.73
C LYS A 112 15.62 -1.02 -0.54
N ILE A 113 16.08 0.21 -0.28
CA ILE A 113 16.96 0.48 0.86
C ILE A 113 16.25 0.17 2.17
N LEU A 114 14.96 0.49 2.27
CA LEU A 114 14.17 0.24 3.46
C LEU A 114 13.92 -1.25 3.70
N ASN A 115 13.75 -2.02 2.62
CA ASN A 115 13.57 -3.46 2.73
C ASN A 115 14.80 -4.15 3.28
N GLU A 116 15.99 -3.60 3.06
CA GLU A 116 17.25 -4.15 3.59
C GLU A 116 17.43 -3.86 5.07
N ILE A 117 16.81 -2.79 5.58
CA ILE A 117 16.90 -2.40 6.99
C ILE A 117 16.05 -3.29 7.88
N HIS A 118 14.98 -3.82 7.33
CA HIS A 118 14.08 -4.72 8.04
C HIS A 118 14.56 -6.15 8.03
#